data_8eb98a5ed86908f2ac780db5824220ea
#
_entry.id   8eb98a5ed86908f2ac780db5824220ea
#
_cell.length_a   1.000
_cell.length_b   1.000
_cell.length_c   1.000
_cell.angle_alpha   90.00
_cell.angle_beta   90.00
_cell.angle_gamma   90.00
#
_symmetry.space_group_name_H-M   'P 1'
#
loop_
_entity.id
_entity.type
_entity.pdbx_description
1 polymer ?
#
loop_
_entity_poly.entity_id
_entity_poly.type
_entity_poly.pdbx_seq_one_letter_code
_entity_poly.pdbx_strand_id
1 'polypeptide(L)'
;MSGGTFPAFVSAGDILTDMVRAGDAQWTSVPGGAGWNVARAVARLGVPSALAGSIGEDCFSDVLWRTSDAAGLDLRFLQRVARPPLLAIVHETRPPAYFFIGEASADLAFDPARLPAGWTDHVKWAHFGCISLVREPLAGTLAALAADLHARGVKISFDPNVRNLMTAAYRPTLAKMAALADLIKVSDEDLRHLFGGDGPDAVAAVRALNPRTAVLVTRGAQAATLYADGDVHEASPPRVEVADTVGAGDASIGGMLFSLMAAPQRSWREHLAFALAAGAAACRHTGAHAPTLDEVVALIEG
;
A
#
# COMPACT_ATOMS: atom_id res chain seq x y z
N MET A 1 -19.85 6.70 -24.23
CA MET A 1 -19.30 6.11 -22.99
C MET A 1 -18.38 4.99 -23.43
N SER A 2 -17.07 5.22 -23.46
CA SER A 2 -16.08 4.21 -23.84
C SER A 2 -16.07 3.15 -22.76
N GLY A 3 -16.44 1.91 -23.09
CA GLY A 3 -16.32 0.75 -22.23
C GLY A 3 -14.85 0.43 -21.97
N GLY A 4 -14.18 1.25 -21.17
CA GLY A 4 -12.83 0.96 -20.71
C GLY A 4 -12.83 -0.29 -19.84
N THR A 5 -11.85 -1.15 -20.03
CA THR A 5 -11.61 -2.35 -19.23
C THR A 5 -11.57 -1.98 -17.75
N PHE A 6 -12.15 -2.78 -16.89
CA PHE A 6 -12.02 -2.58 -15.44
C PHE A 6 -10.60 -2.89 -14.94
N PRO A 7 -10.17 -2.30 -13.82
CA PRO A 7 -8.85 -2.57 -13.26
C PRO A 7 -8.73 -4.03 -12.82
N ALA A 8 -7.55 -4.62 -13.05
CA ALA A 8 -7.19 -5.94 -12.53
C ALA A 8 -6.66 -5.86 -11.08
N PHE A 9 -6.26 -4.67 -10.66
CA PHE A 9 -5.78 -4.38 -9.31
C PHE A 9 -6.52 -3.19 -8.70
N VAL A 10 -6.96 -3.34 -7.46
CA VAL A 10 -7.58 -2.26 -6.68
C VAL A 10 -6.92 -2.18 -5.31
N SER A 11 -6.33 -1.03 -4.98
CA SER A 11 -6.01 -0.69 -3.59
C SER A 11 -7.20 0.02 -2.98
N ALA A 12 -7.55 -0.29 -1.74
CA ALA A 12 -8.67 0.36 -1.05
C ALA A 12 -8.19 0.97 0.28
N GLY A 13 -8.38 2.27 0.43
CA GLY A 13 -7.98 2.97 1.64
C GLY A 13 -7.48 4.40 1.43
N ASP A 14 -6.38 4.69 2.12
CA ASP A 14 -5.90 6.06 2.30
C ASP A 14 -5.30 6.69 1.05
N ILE A 15 -5.74 7.90 0.83
CA ILE A 15 -5.14 8.92 -0.01
C ILE A 15 -5.23 10.24 0.75
N LEU A 16 -4.11 10.93 0.88
CA LEU A 16 -4.00 12.11 1.75
C LEU A 16 -2.94 13.09 1.23
N THR A 17 -2.80 14.20 1.91
CA THR A 17 -1.70 15.13 1.67
C THR A 17 -0.79 15.18 2.89
N ASP A 18 0.49 14.91 2.68
CA ASP A 18 1.53 15.14 3.67
C ASP A 18 1.92 16.63 3.67
N MET A 19 1.75 17.28 4.81
CA MET A 19 2.26 18.63 5.06
C MET A 19 3.61 18.51 5.73
N VAL A 20 4.68 18.62 4.95
CA VAL A 20 6.06 18.44 5.41
C VAL A 20 6.66 19.77 5.81
N ARG A 21 7.19 19.86 7.03
CA ARG A 21 7.84 21.06 7.53
C ARG A 21 9.15 21.32 6.76
N ALA A 22 9.25 22.49 6.14
CA ALA A 22 10.41 22.94 5.39
C ALA A 22 11.21 24.04 6.14
N GLY A 23 10.63 24.62 7.19
CA GLY A 23 11.21 25.66 8.02
C GLY A 23 10.26 26.06 9.16
N ASP A 24 10.58 27.10 9.93
CA ASP A 24 9.79 27.47 11.12
C ASP A 24 8.32 27.80 10.79
N ALA A 25 8.08 28.46 9.66
CA ALA A 25 6.75 28.83 9.18
C ALA A 25 6.48 28.31 7.75
N GLN A 26 7.32 27.44 7.22
CA GLN A 26 7.21 26.95 5.85
C GLN A 26 6.86 25.47 5.83
N TRP A 27 5.88 25.14 4.99
CA TRP A 27 5.39 23.79 4.79
C TRP A 27 5.26 23.49 3.30
N THR A 28 5.59 22.26 2.92
CA THR A 28 5.39 21.76 1.56
C THR A 28 4.30 20.70 1.57
N SER A 29 3.32 20.84 0.71
CA SER A 29 2.28 19.84 0.53
C SER A 29 2.72 18.78 -0.48
N VAL A 30 2.68 17.51 -0.09
CA VAL A 30 3.08 16.37 -0.93
C VAL A 30 1.92 15.37 -0.97
N PRO A 31 1.46 14.93 -2.15
CA PRO A 31 0.51 13.84 -2.26
C PRO A 31 1.05 12.55 -1.64
N GLY A 32 0.24 11.87 -0.82
CA GLY A 32 0.61 10.67 -0.09
C GLY A 32 -0.54 9.72 0.17
N GLY A 33 -0.26 8.72 0.98
CA GLY A 33 -1.16 7.61 1.32
C GLY A 33 -0.57 6.28 0.87
N ALA A 34 -0.40 5.34 1.80
CA ALA A 34 0.27 4.07 1.51
C ALA A 34 -0.50 3.26 0.47
N GLY A 35 -1.82 3.11 0.63
CA GLY A 35 -2.66 2.41 -0.33
C GLY A 35 -2.62 3.05 -1.72
N TRP A 36 -2.61 4.38 -1.78
CA TRP A 36 -2.48 5.12 -3.04
C TRP A 36 -1.11 4.94 -3.70
N ASN A 37 -0.03 4.94 -2.93
CA ASN A 37 1.32 4.68 -3.44
C ASN A 37 1.42 3.29 -4.05
N VAL A 38 0.85 2.25 -3.40
CA VAL A 38 0.79 0.89 -3.94
C VAL A 38 0.02 0.86 -5.26
N ALA A 39 -1.15 1.51 -5.34
CA ALA A 39 -1.94 1.57 -6.58
C ALA A 39 -1.15 2.21 -7.73
N ARG A 40 -0.45 3.32 -7.46
CA ARG A 40 0.41 4.00 -8.44
C ARG A 40 1.58 3.12 -8.89
N ALA A 41 2.23 2.42 -7.96
CA ALA A 41 3.33 1.53 -8.29
C ALA A 41 2.86 0.40 -9.24
N VAL A 42 1.75 -0.25 -8.95
CA VAL A 42 1.19 -1.31 -9.81
C VAL A 42 0.78 -0.77 -11.18
N ALA A 43 0.14 0.42 -11.23
CA ALA A 43 -0.24 1.07 -12.48
C ALA A 43 0.96 1.41 -13.37
N ARG A 44 1.99 2.03 -12.77
CA ARG A 44 3.22 2.43 -13.46
C ARG A 44 4.03 1.24 -13.99
N LEU A 45 3.92 0.09 -13.35
CA LEU A 45 4.50 -1.17 -13.82
C LEU A 45 3.69 -1.79 -14.98
N GLY A 46 2.47 -1.33 -15.27
CA GLY A 46 1.71 -1.69 -16.46
C GLY A 46 0.46 -2.55 -16.22
N VAL A 47 0.00 -2.72 -14.97
CA VAL A 47 -1.28 -3.39 -14.69
C VAL A 47 -2.39 -2.33 -14.54
N PRO A 48 -3.54 -2.45 -15.23
CA PRO A 48 -4.68 -1.59 -15.01
C PRO A 48 -5.10 -1.58 -13.54
N SER A 49 -5.04 -0.41 -12.90
CA SER A 49 -5.15 -0.26 -11.45
C SER A 49 -6.08 0.88 -11.05
N ALA A 50 -6.65 0.80 -9.86
CA ALA A 50 -7.42 1.86 -9.25
C ALA A 50 -7.12 2.01 -7.76
N LEU A 51 -7.42 3.20 -7.23
CA LEU A 51 -7.61 3.40 -5.80
C LEU A 51 -9.11 3.55 -5.51
N ALA A 52 -9.66 2.65 -4.73
CA ALA A 52 -10.99 2.75 -4.16
C ALA A 52 -10.92 3.55 -2.84
N GLY A 53 -11.33 4.80 -2.90
CA GLY A 53 -11.24 5.74 -1.79
C GLY A 53 -12.03 7.01 -2.06
N SER A 54 -11.94 7.98 -1.15
CA SER A 54 -12.59 9.27 -1.33
C SER A 54 -11.72 10.44 -0.90
N ILE A 55 -11.85 11.54 -1.62
CA ILE A 55 -11.16 12.82 -1.43
C ILE A 55 -12.17 13.96 -1.36
N GLY A 56 -11.74 15.11 -0.88
CA GLY A 56 -12.55 16.32 -0.80
C GLY A 56 -12.77 17.03 -2.14
N GLU A 57 -13.34 18.23 -2.03
CA GLU A 57 -13.55 19.18 -3.13
C GLU A 57 -12.71 20.44 -2.89
N ASP A 58 -11.44 20.25 -2.56
CA ASP A 58 -10.49 21.29 -2.16
C ASP A 58 -9.21 21.25 -2.99
N CYS A 59 -8.32 22.24 -2.79
CA CYS A 59 -7.10 22.38 -3.58
C CYS A 59 -6.10 21.20 -3.39
N PHE A 60 -6.07 20.54 -2.24
CA PHE A 60 -5.24 19.35 -2.02
C PHE A 60 -5.82 18.16 -2.77
N SER A 61 -7.13 17.97 -2.69
CA SER A 61 -7.86 16.92 -3.41
C SER A 61 -7.73 17.06 -4.92
N ASP A 62 -7.66 18.28 -5.45
CA ASP A 62 -7.40 18.52 -6.88
C ASP A 62 -6.00 18.07 -7.31
N VAL A 63 -5.00 18.22 -6.45
CA VAL A 63 -3.64 17.68 -6.70
C VAL A 63 -3.65 16.17 -6.68
N LEU A 64 -4.29 15.54 -5.68
CA LEU A 64 -4.43 14.08 -5.57
C LEU A 64 -5.13 13.49 -6.81
N TRP A 65 -6.20 14.12 -7.27
CA TRP A 65 -6.93 13.71 -8.47
C TRP A 65 -6.05 13.74 -9.73
N ARG A 66 -5.40 14.88 -9.99
CA ARG A 66 -4.50 15.02 -11.16
C ARG A 66 -3.31 14.07 -11.11
N THR A 67 -2.74 13.84 -9.93
CA THR A 67 -1.61 12.92 -9.77
C THR A 67 -2.05 11.47 -9.95
N SER A 68 -3.28 11.12 -9.55
CA SER A 68 -3.87 9.80 -9.79
C SER A 68 -4.10 9.56 -11.30
N ASP A 69 -4.64 10.55 -12.01
CA ASP A 69 -4.84 10.53 -13.47
C ASP A 69 -3.51 10.36 -14.20
N ALA A 70 -2.52 11.19 -13.86
CA ALA A 70 -1.18 11.12 -14.44
C ALA A 70 -0.45 9.78 -14.19
N ALA A 71 -0.79 9.08 -13.12
CA ALA A 71 -0.29 7.73 -12.83
C ALA A 71 -1.06 6.62 -13.58
N GLY A 72 -2.13 6.96 -14.32
CA GLY A 72 -2.95 6.00 -15.05
C GLY A 72 -3.94 5.23 -14.18
N LEU A 73 -4.30 5.74 -13.01
CA LEU A 73 -5.32 5.12 -12.16
C LEU A 73 -6.73 5.34 -12.74
N ASP A 74 -7.58 4.34 -12.62
CA ASP A 74 -9.00 4.45 -13.00
C ASP A 74 -9.75 5.33 -12.01
N LEU A 75 -9.98 6.57 -12.38
CA LEU A 75 -10.61 7.58 -11.53
C LEU A 75 -12.09 7.32 -11.22
N ARG A 76 -12.74 6.34 -11.87
CA ARG A 76 -14.11 5.91 -11.53
C ARG A 76 -14.20 5.35 -10.10
N PHE A 77 -13.07 4.93 -9.51
CA PHE A 77 -12.97 4.37 -8.16
C PHE A 77 -12.67 5.42 -7.10
N LEU A 78 -12.20 6.61 -7.48
CA LEU A 78 -11.88 7.71 -6.57
C LEU A 78 -13.08 8.66 -6.45
N GLN A 79 -13.72 8.66 -5.30
CA GLN A 79 -14.93 9.44 -5.04
C GLN A 79 -14.59 10.87 -4.60
N ARG A 80 -15.33 11.86 -5.07
CA ARG A 80 -15.27 13.23 -4.54
C ARG A 80 -16.47 13.48 -3.64
N VAL A 81 -16.22 14.09 -2.48
CA VAL A 81 -17.23 14.37 -1.46
C VAL A 81 -16.98 15.73 -0.82
N ALA A 82 -18.04 16.45 -0.46
CA ALA A 82 -17.97 17.77 0.18
C ALA A 82 -17.56 17.64 1.67
N ARG A 83 -16.32 17.18 1.92
CA ARG A 83 -15.70 17.04 3.26
C ARG A 83 -14.26 17.52 3.23
N PRO A 84 -13.68 17.92 4.40
CA PRO A 84 -12.29 18.33 4.50
C PRO A 84 -11.32 17.25 4.04
N PRO A 85 -10.10 17.61 3.59
CA PRO A 85 -9.06 16.66 3.25
C PRO A 85 -8.53 15.94 4.49
N LEU A 86 -7.99 14.73 4.31
CA LEU A 86 -7.12 14.10 5.29
C LEU A 86 -5.70 14.64 5.12
N LEU A 87 -5.13 15.16 6.21
CA LEU A 87 -3.76 15.69 6.21
C LEU A 87 -2.89 14.93 7.22
N ALA A 88 -1.67 14.58 6.82
CA ALA A 88 -0.62 14.18 7.74
C ALA A 88 0.34 15.35 7.94
N ILE A 89 0.54 15.78 9.18
CA ILE A 89 1.43 16.88 9.53
C ILE A 89 2.78 16.31 9.93
N VAL A 90 3.73 16.30 9.00
CA VAL A 90 5.09 15.78 9.21
C VAL A 90 5.96 16.92 9.73
N HIS A 91 6.08 17.03 11.05
CA HIS A 91 6.79 18.12 11.71
C HIS A 91 8.28 17.84 11.95
N GLU A 92 8.71 16.57 11.87
CA GLU A 92 10.09 16.13 11.85
C GLU A 92 10.28 15.07 10.77
N THR A 93 11.43 15.08 10.11
CA THR A 93 11.73 14.13 9.00
C THR A 93 12.78 13.08 9.38
N ARG A 94 13.55 13.30 10.45
CA ARG A 94 14.65 12.40 10.90
C ARG A 94 14.80 12.39 12.41
N PRO A 95 14.24 11.37 13.12
CA PRO A 95 13.30 10.37 12.64
C PRO A 95 11.95 11.00 12.25
N PRO A 96 11.14 10.36 11.40
CA PRO A 96 9.84 10.90 11.03
C PRO A 96 8.92 10.99 12.24
N ALA A 97 8.39 12.21 12.51
CA ALA A 97 7.37 12.44 13.52
C ALA A 97 6.20 13.23 12.89
N TYR A 98 5.00 12.73 13.09
CA TYR A 98 3.81 13.27 12.43
C TYR A 98 2.53 12.99 13.24
N PHE A 99 1.48 13.74 12.94
CA PHE A 99 0.11 13.49 13.41
C PHE A 99 -0.88 13.74 12.27
N PHE A 100 -2.11 13.25 12.42
CA PHE A 100 -3.14 13.40 11.40
C PHE A 100 -4.18 14.44 11.80
N ILE A 101 -4.62 15.22 10.82
CA ILE A 101 -5.80 16.08 10.90
C ILE A 101 -6.83 15.52 9.95
N GLY A 102 -7.96 15.03 10.46
CA GLY A 102 -8.94 14.35 9.63
C GLY A 102 -10.12 13.78 10.41
N GLU A 103 -10.60 14.44 11.48
CA GLU A 103 -11.70 13.93 12.31
C GLU A 103 -12.98 13.65 11.50
N ALA A 104 -13.28 14.50 10.51
CA ALA A 104 -14.44 14.33 9.63
C ALA A 104 -14.04 14.37 8.15
N SER A 105 -12.82 13.92 7.82
CA SER A 105 -12.25 14.02 6.50
C SER A 105 -12.94 13.14 5.46
N ALA A 106 -12.66 13.45 4.20
CA ALA A 106 -13.32 12.86 3.05
C ALA A 106 -13.14 11.34 2.96
N ASP A 107 -11.98 10.80 3.36
CA ASP A 107 -11.71 9.36 3.38
C ASP A 107 -12.75 8.55 4.17
N LEU A 108 -13.26 9.12 5.27
CA LEU A 108 -14.30 8.49 6.11
C LEU A 108 -15.68 8.40 5.44
N ALA A 109 -15.85 9.04 4.29
CA ALA A 109 -17.12 9.02 3.52
C ALA A 109 -17.06 8.07 2.32
N PHE A 110 -16.03 7.26 2.18
CA PHE A 110 -15.94 6.26 1.13
C PHE A 110 -17.12 5.27 1.21
N ASP A 111 -17.79 5.10 0.08
CA ASP A 111 -18.94 4.20 -0.05
C ASP A 111 -18.70 3.18 -1.18
N PRO A 112 -18.46 1.90 -0.85
CA PRO A 112 -18.26 0.85 -1.85
C PRO A 112 -19.45 0.66 -2.81
N ALA A 113 -20.68 1.02 -2.40
CA ALA A 113 -21.86 0.92 -3.26
C ALA A 113 -21.82 1.92 -4.44
N ARG A 114 -20.99 2.95 -4.38
CA ARG A 114 -20.80 3.92 -5.45
C ARG A 114 -19.71 3.50 -6.45
N LEU A 115 -19.04 2.38 -6.25
CA LEU A 115 -18.09 1.85 -7.22
C LEU A 115 -18.81 1.36 -8.49
N PRO A 116 -18.14 1.34 -9.65
CA PRO A 116 -18.74 0.95 -10.92
C PRO A 116 -19.31 -0.48 -10.86
N ALA A 117 -20.53 -0.69 -11.30
CA ALA A 117 -21.17 -2.02 -11.29
C ALA A 117 -20.35 -3.05 -12.12
N GLY A 118 -20.20 -4.26 -11.61
CA GLY A 118 -19.51 -5.37 -12.29
C GLY A 118 -17.97 -5.34 -12.18
N TRP A 119 -17.37 -4.38 -11.49
CA TRP A 119 -15.91 -4.28 -11.36
C TRP A 119 -15.29 -5.50 -10.65
N THR A 120 -16.01 -6.12 -9.72
CA THR A 120 -15.56 -7.28 -8.94
C THR A 120 -15.29 -8.52 -9.81
N ASP A 121 -15.88 -8.60 -11.01
CA ASP A 121 -15.70 -9.73 -11.94
C ASP A 121 -14.35 -9.64 -12.69
N HIS A 122 -13.65 -8.51 -12.58
CA HIS A 122 -12.41 -8.23 -13.31
C HIS A 122 -11.18 -8.11 -12.41
N VAL A 123 -11.38 -7.71 -11.15
CA VAL A 123 -10.28 -7.54 -10.20
C VAL A 123 -9.70 -8.91 -9.81
N LYS A 124 -8.37 -9.02 -9.85
CA LYS A 124 -7.62 -10.21 -9.46
C LYS A 124 -7.02 -10.11 -8.07
N TRP A 125 -6.54 -8.92 -7.72
CA TRP A 125 -5.97 -8.61 -6.43
C TRP A 125 -6.53 -7.31 -5.87
N ALA A 126 -6.82 -7.33 -4.57
CA ALA A 126 -7.15 -6.14 -3.81
C ALA A 126 -6.16 -5.94 -2.66
N HIS A 127 -5.72 -4.71 -2.43
CA HIS A 127 -4.78 -4.35 -1.38
C HIS A 127 -5.43 -3.48 -0.32
N PHE A 128 -5.14 -3.78 0.94
CA PHE A 128 -5.64 -3.06 2.13
C PHE A 128 -4.51 -2.86 3.12
N GLY A 129 -4.55 -1.75 3.86
CA GLY A 129 -3.54 -1.51 4.90
C GLY A 129 -3.60 -0.14 5.54
N CYS A 130 -2.54 0.16 6.29
CA CYS A 130 -2.25 1.44 6.88
C CYS A 130 -3.39 2.01 7.76
N ILE A 131 -3.42 3.34 7.92
CA ILE A 131 -4.33 4.05 8.83
C ILE A 131 -5.82 3.89 8.49
N SER A 132 -6.17 3.58 7.25
CA SER A 132 -7.55 3.37 6.85
C SER A 132 -8.24 2.23 7.61
N LEU A 133 -7.46 1.28 8.13
CA LEU A 133 -7.97 0.16 8.91
C LEU A 133 -8.06 0.41 10.44
N VAL A 134 -7.80 1.65 10.88
CA VAL A 134 -8.01 2.09 12.28
C VAL A 134 -8.98 3.26 12.39
N ARG A 135 -9.37 3.86 11.28
CA ARG A 135 -10.24 5.05 11.22
C ARG A 135 -11.69 4.65 10.95
N GLU A 136 -12.51 4.63 11.98
CA GLU A 136 -13.95 4.34 11.82
C GLU A 136 -14.71 5.57 11.25
N PRO A 137 -15.76 5.34 10.42
CA PRO A 137 -16.36 4.06 10.01
C PRO A 137 -15.62 3.38 8.84
N LEU A 138 -14.58 3.99 8.28
CA LEU A 138 -13.85 3.48 7.10
C LEU A 138 -13.27 2.09 7.36
N ALA A 139 -12.68 1.84 8.54
CA ALA A 139 -12.08 0.56 8.89
C ALA A 139 -13.07 -0.59 8.80
N GLY A 140 -14.26 -0.42 9.35
CA GLY A 140 -15.36 -1.39 9.24
C GLY A 140 -15.81 -1.61 7.79
N THR A 141 -15.92 -0.53 7.02
CA THR A 141 -16.29 -0.56 5.58
C THR A 141 -15.27 -1.34 4.75
N LEU A 142 -13.98 -1.07 4.94
CA LEU A 142 -12.91 -1.74 4.20
C LEU A 142 -12.76 -3.21 4.59
N ALA A 143 -12.92 -3.54 5.88
CA ALA A 143 -12.88 -4.92 6.34
C ALA A 143 -14.07 -5.75 5.78
N ALA A 144 -15.24 -5.14 5.61
CA ALA A 144 -16.38 -5.78 4.96
C ALA A 144 -16.14 -5.96 3.45
N LEU A 145 -15.60 -4.94 2.78
CA LEU A 145 -15.22 -5.02 1.37
C LEU A 145 -14.17 -6.11 1.11
N ALA A 146 -13.13 -6.21 1.96
CA ALA A 146 -12.12 -7.25 1.85
C ALA A 146 -12.73 -8.66 1.99
N ALA A 147 -13.67 -8.84 2.92
CA ALA A 147 -14.37 -10.12 3.12
C ALA A 147 -15.26 -10.49 1.91
N ASP A 148 -15.98 -9.53 1.33
CA ASP A 148 -16.80 -9.76 0.12
C ASP A 148 -15.91 -10.12 -1.08
N LEU A 149 -14.83 -9.40 -1.32
CA LEU A 149 -13.89 -9.69 -2.39
C LEU A 149 -13.23 -11.06 -2.23
N HIS A 150 -12.78 -11.40 -1.01
CA HIS A 150 -12.22 -12.72 -0.71
C HIS A 150 -13.23 -13.84 -0.98
N ALA A 151 -14.48 -13.67 -0.58
CA ALA A 151 -15.54 -14.65 -0.83
C ALA A 151 -15.83 -14.85 -2.33
N ARG A 152 -15.53 -13.85 -3.17
CA ARG A 152 -15.62 -13.91 -4.64
C ARG A 152 -14.36 -14.49 -5.30
N GLY A 153 -13.36 -14.88 -4.52
CA GLY A 153 -12.11 -15.44 -5.02
C GLY A 153 -11.07 -14.40 -5.46
N VAL A 154 -11.27 -13.12 -5.16
CA VAL A 154 -10.26 -12.08 -5.34
C VAL A 154 -9.16 -12.28 -4.31
N LYS A 155 -7.91 -12.24 -4.74
CA LYS A 155 -6.74 -12.35 -3.86
C LYS A 155 -6.56 -11.08 -3.05
N ILE A 156 -6.29 -11.24 -1.76
CA ILE A 156 -6.14 -10.13 -0.82
C ILE A 156 -4.67 -9.95 -0.43
N SER A 157 -4.16 -8.74 -0.60
CA SER A 157 -2.88 -8.30 -0.06
C SER A 157 -3.11 -7.38 1.12
N PHE A 158 -2.36 -7.59 2.19
CA PHE A 158 -2.46 -6.82 3.42
C PHE A 158 -1.08 -6.33 3.87
N ASP A 159 -0.96 -5.02 4.11
CA ASP A 159 0.21 -4.39 4.72
C ASP A 159 -0.26 -3.55 5.92
N PRO A 160 -0.03 -3.99 7.17
CA PRO A 160 -0.37 -3.17 8.34
C PRO A 160 0.23 -1.77 8.26
N ASN A 161 1.47 -1.67 7.79
CA ASN A 161 2.19 -0.41 7.60
C ASN A 161 1.98 0.52 8.80
N VAL A 162 2.47 0.07 9.95
CA VAL A 162 2.11 0.59 11.28
C VAL A 162 2.34 2.08 11.40
N ARG A 163 1.39 2.75 12.02
CA ARG A 163 1.43 4.17 12.36
C ARG A 163 1.01 4.37 13.82
N ASN A 164 1.32 5.53 14.37
CA ASN A 164 1.04 5.89 15.77
C ASN A 164 -0.45 5.79 16.19
N LEU A 165 -1.37 5.73 15.24
CA LEU A 165 -2.80 5.49 15.51
C LEU A 165 -3.12 4.02 15.84
N MET A 166 -2.22 3.09 15.54
CA MET A 166 -2.43 1.66 15.75
C MET A 166 -2.05 1.25 17.18
N THR A 167 -3.02 1.34 18.07
CA THR A 167 -2.91 0.93 19.47
C THR A 167 -3.28 -0.56 19.64
N ALA A 168 -3.32 -1.05 20.88
CA ALA A 168 -3.79 -2.41 21.19
C ALA A 168 -5.21 -2.70 20.65
N ALA A 169 -6.04 -1.68 20.45
CA ALA A 169 -7.38 -1.80 19.85
C ALA A 169 -7.36 -2.25 18.38
N TYR A 170 -6.21 -2.15 17.69
CA TYR A 170 -6.03 -2.62 16.32
C TYR A 170 -5.94 -4.15 16.19
N ARG A 171 -5.64 -4.88 17.27
CA ARG A 171 -5.43 -6.35 17.23
C ARG A 171 -6.58 -7.14 16.57
N PRO A 172 -7.86 -6.87 16.85
CA PRO A 172 -8.96 -7.57 16.17
C PRO A 172 -8.99 -7.33 14.66
N THR A 173 -8.73 -6.10 14.21
CA THR A 173 -8.64 -5.74 12.79
C THR A 173 -7.46 -6.44 12.12
N LEU A 174 -6.28 -6.43 12.76
CA LEU A 174 -5.09 -7.16 12.31
C LEU A 174 -5.40 -8.65 12.08
N ALA A 175 -6.00 -9.32 13.07
CA ALA A 175 -6.34 -10.73 12.98
C ALA A 175 -7.36 -11.01 11.86
N LYS A 176 -8.40 -10.16 11.73
CA LYS A 176 -9.43 -10.28 10.69
C LYS A 176 -8.83 -10.11 9.28
N MET A 177 -8.01 -9.09 9.08
CA MET A 177 -7.40 -8.82 7.78
C MET A 177 -6.36 -9.88 7.40
N ALA A 178 -5.53 -10.31 8.35
CA ALA A 178 -4.56 -11.38 8.14
C ALA A 178 -5.23 -12.71 7.77
N ALA A 179 -6.37 -13.05 8.39
CA ALA A 179 -7.13 -14.26 8.07
C ALA A 179 -7.66 -14.29 6.63
N LEU A 180 -7.90 -13.12 6.02
CA LEU A 180 -8.37 -12.98 4.63
C LEU A 180 -7.21 -12.91 3.62
N ALA A 181 -6.00 -12.58 4.07
CA ALA A 181 -4.88 -12.26 3.18
C ALA A 181 -4.26 -13.49 2.52
N ASP A 182 -3.99 -13.39 1.22
CA ASP A 182 -3.14 -14.32 0.45
C ASP A 182 -1.67 -13.88 0.50
N LEU A 183 -1.42 -12.58 0.73
CA LEU A 183 -0.10 -12.00 0.90
C LEU A 183 -0.13 -10.98 2.03
N ILE A 184 0.75 -11.15 3.02
CA ILE A 184 1.00 -10.15 4.06
C ILE A 184 2.41 -9.61 3.86
N LYS A 185 2.57 -8.28 3.83
CA LYS A 185 3.89 -7.65 3.96
C LYS A 185 3.98 -6.99 5.32
N VAL A 186 5.09 -7.17 6.00
CA VAL A 186 5.45 -6.46 7.23
C VAL A 186 6.90 -6.00 7.17
N SER A 187 7.19 -4.86 7.78
CA SER A 187 8.56 -4.42 8.03
C SER A 187 9.04 -4.90 9.41
N ASP A 188 10.33 -4.79 9.67
CA ASP A 188 10.89 -4.98 11.01
C ASP A 188 10.31 -4.01 12.04
N GLU A 189 9.95 -2.77 11.63
CA GLU A 189 9.24 -1.81 12.48
C GLU A 189 7.82 -2.28 12.81
N ASP A 190 7.09 -2.77 11.83
CA ASP A 190 5.76 -3.34 12.03
C ASP A 190 5.81 -4.51 13.02
N LEU A 191 6.79 -5.39 12.86
CA LEU A 191 6.98 -6.55 13.76
C LEU A 191 7.26 -6.09 15.19
N ARG A 192 8.17 -5.14 15.39
CA ARG A 192 8.47 -4.59 16.72
C ARG A 192 7.25 -3.99 17.38
N HIS A 193 6.46 -3.22 16.63
CA HIS A 193 5.29 -2.55 17.17
C HIS A 193 4.14 -3.51 17.49
N LEU A 194 3.82 -4.44 16.58
CA LEU A 194 2.66 -5.33 16.69
C LEU A 194 2.91 -6.54 17.58
N PHE A 195 4.16 -7.03 17.63
CA PHE A 195 4.51 -8.30 18.27
C PHE A 195 5.64 -8.18 19.32
N GLY A 196 6.15 -6.97 19.56
CA GLY A 196 7.15 -6.69 20.61
C GLY A 196 8.58 -7.09 20.26
N GLY A 197 8.86 -7.44 19.01
CA GLY A 197 10.18 -7.79 18.50
C GLY A 197 10.15 -8.01 16.98
N ASP A 198 11.31 -8.15 16.36
CA ASP A 198 11.47 -8.37 14.91
C ASP A 198 12.19 -9.71 14.57
N GLY A 199 12.40 -10.51 15.60
CA GLY A 199 13.03 -11.83 15.50
C GLY A 199 12.08 -12.95 15.04
N PRO A 200 12.57 -14.20 15.06
CA PRO A 200 11.81 -15.38 14.59
C PRO A 200 10.44 -15.56 15.26
N ASP A 201 10.31 -15.25 16.56
CA ASP A 201 9.05 -15.39 17.31
C ASP A 201 7.97 -14.41 16.77
N ALA A 202 8.34 -13.17 16.49
CA ALA A 202 7.43 -12.18 15.91
C ALA A 202 6.97 -12.61 14.50
N VAL A 203 7.88 -13.11 13.68
CA VAL A 203 7.55 -13.64 12.34
C VAL A 203 6.63 -14.87 12.47
N ALA A 204 6.91 -15.78 13.40
CA ALA A 204 6.05 -16.93 13.68
C ALA A 204 4.64 -16.49 14.12
N ALA A 205 4.53 -15.43 14.92
CA ALA A 205 3.24 -14.87 15.34
C ALA A 205 2.44 -14.32 14.16
N VAL A 206 3.06 -13.60 13.20
CA VAL A 206 2.38 -13.16 11.96
C VAL A 206 1.90 -14.36 11.16
N ARG A 207 2.76 -15.36 10.94
CA ARG A 207 2.43 -16.56 10.17
C ARG A 207 1.32 -17.40 10.81
N ALA A 208 1.23 -17.37 12.15
CA ALA A 208 0.18 -18.06 12.90
C ALA A 208 -1.22 -17.42 12.68
N LEU A 209 -1.31 -16.14 12.30
CA LEU A 209 -2.59 -15.49 11.99
C LEU A 209 -3.29 -16.12 10.77
N ASN A 210 -2.49 -16.57 9.78
CA ASN A 210 -2.97 -17.32 8.63
C ASN A 210 -1.85 -18.20 8.06
N PRO A 211 -1.81 -19.50 8.38
CA PRO A 211 -0.74 -20.41 7.95
C PRO A 211 -0.64 -20.63 6.44
N ARG A 212 -1.65 -20.22 5.66
CA ARG A 212 -1.68 -20.37 4.20
C ARG A 212 -1.22 -19.14 3.45
N THR A 213 -1.05 -18.01 4.13
CA THR A 213 -0.64 -16.74 3.51
C THR A 213 0.85 -16.71 3.20
N ALA A 214 1.23 -16.10 2.09
CA ALA A 214 2.61 -15.71 1.89
C ALA A 214 2.94 -14.49 2.77
N VAL A 215 4.12 -14.50 3.44
CA VAL A 215 4.55 -13.40 4.32
C VAL A 215 5.88 -12.85 3.84
N LEU A 216 5.87 -11.59 3.38
CA LEU A 216 7.05 -10.82 3.02
C LEU A 216 7.49 -9.98 4.22
N VAL A 217 8.70 -10.22 4.72
CA VAL A 217 9.33 -9.42 5.79
C VAL A 217 10.44 -8.57 5.19
N THR A 218 10.29 -7.25 5.24
CA THR A 218 11.29 -6.29 4.75
C THR A 218 12.09 -5.68 5.90
N ARG A 219 13.39 -5.36 5.66
CA ARG A 219 14.32 -4.81 6.65
C ARG A 219 15.18 -3.70 6.05
N GLY A 220 14.54 -2.73 5.41
CA GLY A 220 15.21 -1.62 4.73
C GLY A 220 16.25 -2.11 3.71
N ALA A 221 17.51 -1.72 3.87
CA ALA A 221 18.61 -2.12 2.99
C ALA A 221 19.14 -3.55 3.24
N GLN A 222 18.66 -4.24 4.27
CA GLN A 222 19.05 -5.61 4.58
C GLN A 222 18.25 -6.62 3.75
N ALA A 223 18.66 -7.88 3.81
CA ALA A 223 17.94 -8.96 3.14
C ALA A 223 16.49 -9.06 3.64
N ALA A 224 15.57 -9.17 2.70
CA ALA A 224 14.17 -9.48 2.97
C ALA A 224 13.95 -10.99 2.92
N THR A 225 12.96 -11.45 3.68
CA THR A 225 12.58 -12.86 3.77
C THR A 225 11.13 -13.02 3.31
N LEU A 226 10.89 -13.96 2.40
CA LEU A 226 9.55 -14.36 1.96
C LEU A 226 9.28 -15.79 2.39
N TYR A 227 8.23 -15.99 3.15
CA TYR A 227 7.70 -17.30 3.55
C TYR A 227 6.50 -17.61 2.65
N ALA A 228 6.60 -18.64 1.82
CA ALA A 228 5.54 -19.01 0.88
C ALA A 228 5.57 -20.52 0.59
N ASP A 229 4.42 -21.16 0.50
CA ASP A 229 4.23 -22.58 0.14
C ASP A 229 5.06 -23.56 1.00
N GLY A 230 5.38 -23.19 2.24
CA GLY A 230 6.20 -23.98 3.15
C GLY A 230 7.70 -23.69 3.07
N ASP A 231 8.14 -22.97 2.06
CA ASP A 231 9.55 -22.61 1.84
C ASP A 231 9.89 -21.21 2.39
N VAL A 232 11.19 -20.96 2.51
CA VAL A 232 11.76 -19.66 2.92
C VAL A 232 12.71 -19.18 1.83
N HIS A 233 12.45 -17.99 1.32
CA HIS A 233 13.25 -17.35 0.31
C HIS A 233 13.87 -16.06 0.87
N GLU A 234 15.15 -15.86 0.65
CA GLU A 234 15.87 -14.65 1.05
C GLU A 234 16.51 -14.00 -0.16
N ALA A 235 16.46 -12.68 -0.20
CA ALA A 235 17.14 -11.86 -1.19
C ALA A 235 17.49 -10.48 -0.61
N SER A 236 18.58 -9.89 -1.07
CA SER A 236 18.95 -8.52 -0.76
C SER A 236 18.46 -7.57 -1.85
N PRO A 237 18.01 -6.35 -1.50
CA PRO A 237 17.69 -5.35 -2.51
C PRO A 237 18.93 -4.97 -3.33
N PRO A 238 18.77 -4.62 -4.60
CA PRO A 238 19.85 -4.03 -5.39
C PRO A 238 20.45 -2.80 -4.70
N ARG A 239 21.76 -2.62 -4.81
CA ARG A 239 22.44 -1.43 -4.28
C ARG A 239 22.15 -0.24 -5.18
N VAL A 240 21.67 0.85 -4.60
CA VAL A 240 21.37 2.10 -5.30
C VAL A 240 21.89 3.30 -4.50
N GLU A 241 22.10 4.41 -5.19
CA GLU A 241 22.26 5.70 -4.53
C GLU A 241 20.90 6.17 -4.02
N VAL A 242 20.75 6.29 -2.70
CA VAL A 242 19.48 6.58 -2.03
C VAL A 242 19.28 8.09 -1.96
N ALA A 243 18.25 8.58 -2.64
CA ALA A 243 17.77 9.96 -2.52
C ALA A 243 16.75 10.08 -1.37
N ASP A 244 15.82 9.13 -1.26
CA ASP A 244 14.78 9.08 -0.22
C ASP A 244 14.32 7.63 -0.01
N THR A 245 13.78 7.30 1.16
CA THR A 245 13.22 5.97 1.46
C THR A 245 11.70 5.97 1.56
N VAL A 246 11.06 7.14 1.45
CA VAL A 246 9.60 7.28 1.49
C VAL A 246 8.96 6.50 0.34
N GLY A 247 7.98 5.65 0.66
CA GLY A 247 7.27 4.85 -0.32
C GLY A 247 8.03 3.60 -0.83
N ALA A 248 9.25 3.32 -0.36
CA ALA A 248 10.00 2.12 -0.77
C ALA A 248 9.26 0.82 -0.42
N GLY A 249 8.62 0.75 0.75
CA GLY A 249 7.77 -0.36 1.16
C GLY A 249 6.55 -0.52 0.24
N ASP A 250 5.89 0.60 -0.08
CA ASP A 250 4.73 0.63 -0.98
C ASP A 250 5.11 0.19 -2.41
N ALA A 251 6.28 0.64 -2.90
CA ALA A 251 6.81 0.19 -4.19
C ALA A 251 7.20 -1.29 -4.17
N SER A 252 7.76 -1.80 -3.06
CA SER A 252 8.10 -3.22 -2.93
C SER A 252 6.86 -4.11 -2.98
N ILE A 253 5.82 -3.81 -2.20
CA ILE A 253 4.57 -4.59 -2.27
C ILE A 253 3.86 -4.43 -3.62
N GLY A 254 3.90 -3.23 -4.23
CA GLY A 254 3.40 -2.99 -5.57
C GLY A 254 4.13 -3.83 -6.63
N GLY A 255 5.46 -3.92 -6.55
CA GLY A 255 6.29 -4.78 -7.39
C GLY A 255 6.00 -6.27 -7.22
N MET A 256 5.80 -6.74 -5.98
CA MET A 256 5.37 -8.11 -5.69
C MET A 256 4.04 -8.41 -6.37
N LEU A 257 3.03 -7.56 -6.17
CA LEU A 257 1.69 -7.73 -6.72
C LEU A 257 1.69 -7.68 -8.25
N PHE A 258 2.45 -6.76 -8.85
CA PHE A 258 2.67 -6.72 -10.29
C PHE A 258 3.25 -8.05 -10.79
N SER A 259 4.33 -8.51 -10.18
CA SER A 259 5.01 -9.75 -10.59
C SER A 259 4.11 -10.98 -10.50
N LEU A 260 3.29 -11.08 -9.44
CA LEU A 260 2.30 -12.15 -9.25
C LEU A 260 1.18 -12.10 -10.31
N MET A 261 0.78 -10.92 -10.79
CA MET A 261 -0.27 -10.78 -11.80
C MET A 261 0.24 -10.92 -13.23
N ALA A 262 1.39 -10.33 -13.54
CA ALA A 262 1.93 -10.26 -14.89
C ALA A 262 2.72 -11.52 -15.30
N ALA A 263 3.31 -12.21 -14.33
CA ALA A 263 4.14 -13.39 -14.56
C ALA A 263 3.94 -14.46 -13.47
N PRO A 264 2.71 -15.01 -13.33
CA PRO A 264 2.36 -15.94 -12.24
C PRO A 264 3.17 -17.25 -12.26
N GLN A 265 3.85 -17.56 -13.37
CA GLN A 265 4.72 -18.72 -13.52
C GLN A 265 6.12 -18.55 -12.90
N ARG A 266 6.48 -17.34 -12.47
CA ARG A 266 7.76 -17.09 -11.79
C ARG A 266 7.81 -17.84 -10.45
N SER A 267 9.02 -18.23 -10.05
CA SER A 267 9.28 -18.73 -8.70
C SER A 267 9.09 -17.62 -7.66
N TRP A 268 8.82 -18.00 -6.41
CA TRP A 268 8.75 -17.04 -5.29
C TRP A 268 10.03 -16.22 -5.12
N ARG A 269 11.18 -16.82 -5.44
CA ARG A 269 12.47 -16.09 -5.41
C ARG A 269 12.53 -14.98 -6.45
N GLU A 270 12.01 -15.23 -7.67
CA GLU A 270 11.95 -14.20 -8.72
C GLU A 270 10.93 -13.12 -8.39
N HIS A 271 9.79 -13.47 -7.81
CA HIS A 271 8.82 -12.48 -7.30
C HIS A 271 9.44 -11.60 -6.21
N LEU A 272 10.20 -12.19 -5.27
CA LEU A 272 10.91 -11.46 -4.22
C LEU A 272 11.95 -10.51 -4.83
N ALA A 273 12.77 -10.99 -5.76
CA ALA A 273 13.79 -10.17 -6.41
C ALA A 273 13.16 -8.97 -7.13
N PHE A 274 12.04 -9.17 -7.83
CA PHE A 274 11.31 -8.09 -8.50
C PHE A 274 10.74 -7.08 -7.49
N ALA A 275 10.16 -7.53 -6.39
CA ALA A 275 9.66 -6.68 -5.33
C ALA A 275 10.74 -5.78 -4.73
N LEU A 276 11.92 -6.35 -4.45
CA LEU A 276 13.05 -5.61 -3.88
C LEU A 276 13.66 -4.62 -4.88
N ALA A 277 13.72 -4.99 -6.15
CA ALA A 277 14.16 -4.08 -7.21
C ALA A 277 13.20 -2.89 -7.37
N ALA A 278 11.87 -3.11 -7.25
CA ALA A 278 10.90 -2.02 -7.29
C ALA A 278 11.06 -1.07 -6.09
N GLY A 279 11.28 -1.60 -4.88
CA GLY A 279 11.57 -0.77 -3.70
C GLY A 279 12.88 0.02 -3.84
N ALA A 280 13.93 -0.62 -4.37
CA ALA A 280 15.22 0.04 -4.63
C ALA A 280 15.11 1.12 -5.71
N ALA A 281 14.35 0.88 -6.79
CA ALA A 281 14.09 1.87 -7.82
C ALA A 281 13.40 3.12 -7.25
N ALA A 282 12.40 2.93 -6.37
CA ALA A 282 11.73 4.05 -5.70
C ALA A 282 12.71 4.89 -4.87
N CYS A 283 13.66 4.27 -4.17
CA CYS A 283 14.65 4.97 -3.33
C CYS A 283 15.59 5.90 -4.09
N ARG A 284 15.70 5.80 -5.41
CA ARG A 284 16.54 6.68 -6.25
C ARG A 284 15.94 8.07 -6.45
N HIS A 285 14.71 8.29 -6.03
CA HIS A 285 13.96 9.52 -6.22
C HIS A 285 13.48 10.10 -4.89
N THR A 286 13.26 11.41 -4.85
CA THR A 286 12.72 12.09 -3.68
C THR A 286 11.20 11.86 -3.58
N GLY A 287 10.71 11.59 -2.38
CA GLY A 287 9.31 11.30 -2.09
C GLY A 287 8.88 9.90 -2.54
N ALA A 288 7.60 9.59 -2.39
CA ALA A 288 7.03 8.28 -2.75
C ALA A 288 6.95 8.10 -4.27
N HIS A 289 8.08 7.80 -4.89
CA HIS A 289 8.16 7.52 -6.33
C HIS A 289 7.54 6.16 -6.67
N ALA A 290 6.69 6.14 -7.68
CA ALA A 290 6.17 4.92 -8.27
C ALA A 290 7.04 4.54 -9.49
N PRO A 291 7.86 3.48 -9.40
CA PRO A 291 8.82 3.15 -10.44
C PRO A 291 8.14 2.63 -11.72
N THR A 292 8.75 2.86 -12.86
CA THR A 292 8.38 2.26 -14.14
C THR A 292 8.93 0.83 -14.25
N LEU A 293 8.38 0.05 -15.18
CA LEU A 293 8.89 -1.30 -15.45
C LEU A 293 10.38 -1.28 -15.86
N ASP A 294 10.76 -0.32 -16.72
CA ASP A 294 12.14 -0.19 -17.22
C ASP A 294 13.12 0.11 -16.07
N GLU A 295 12.74 0.98 -15.12
CA GLU A 295 13.57 1.28 -13.95
C GLU A 295 13.82 0.03 -13.08
N VAL A 296 12.79 -0.82 -12.95
CA VAL A 296 12.90 -2.06 -12.16
C VAL A 296 13.71 -3.12 -12.88
N VAL A 297 13.46 -3.34 -14.18
CA VAL A 297 14.18 -4.32 -15.00
C VAL A 297 15.68 -3.98 -15.06
N ALA A 298 16.02 -2.72 -15.25
CA ALA A 298 17.42 -2.28 -15.25
C ALA A 298 18.19 -2.62 -13.97
N LEU A 299 17.50 -2.69 -12.81
CA LEU A 299 18.12 -3.08 -11.53
C LEU A 299 18.20 -4.61 -11.33
N ILE A 300 17.47 -5.39 -12.10
CA ILE A 300 17.53 -6.86 -12.04
C ILE A 300 18.60 -7.41 -12.97
N GLU A 301 18.83 -6.74 -14.10
CA GLU A 301 19.76 -7.18 -15.15
C GLU A 301 21.18 -6.65 -14.95
N GLY A 302 21.39 -5.60 -14.15
CA GLY A 302 22.67 -4.96 -13.86
C GLY A 302 23.29 -5.44 -12.56
#